data_f31ab4cf018db9527eafaf8b25ad4202
#
_entry.id   f31ab4cf018db9527eafaf8b25ad4202
#
_cell.length_a   1.000
_cell.length_b   1.000
_cell.length_c   1.000
_cell.angle_alpha   90.00
_cell.angle_beta   90.00
_cell.angle_gamma   90.00
#
_symmetry.space_group_name_H-M   'P 1'
#
loop_
_entity.id
_entity.type
_entity.pdbx_description
1 polymer ?
#
loop_
_entity_poly.entity_id
_entity_poly.type
_entity_poly.pdbx_seq_one_letter_code
_entity_poly.pdbx_strand_id
1 'polypeptide(L)'
;MPGGLLWDGEQGRGKEVWLVAGALSYLDDQVRELKEQGIFRSLAVLSGPQGPRAVINGKEVVNLSSNNYLGLNTHPRLIGAAVEATERYGAGSGAVRTIIGTMELHVELERKLAEFKHTEAVLVFQAGFTANTGCIPALVGRGDCIISDELNHASIIDGARLSRADIKVYPHRDMEGLEERLKEAEREGYGRKLVITDGVFSMDGDIAPLPEIVELCERYGAISYVDDAHASGVLGRNGRGTVDHFGLHGRVDVQIGTLSKAIGVLGGYVAGAKVLIEWLTQRGRPFLFSTSHPPGVTAACIAAIDVLLEEPQLIEKLWENARYFKEGLKKLGFDTGASETPITPVIIGKGPETMKFSDRLFEEGVFAQGITYPTVPLEKSRVRTIVTATHTREDLDFALAAFEKVGRELGII
;
A
#
# COMPACT_ATOMS: atom_id res chain seq x y z
N MET A 1 22.75 -11.85 31.05
CA MET A 1 21.71 -11.00 31.69
C MET A 1 20.75 -10.60 30.61
N PRO A 2 19.46 -10.94 30.66
CA PRO A 2 18.54 -10.75 29.54
C PRO A 2 17.95 -9.33 29.58
N GLY A 3 18.10 -8.60 28.47
CA GLY A 3 17.40 -7.35 28.22
C GLY A 3 15.96 -7.63 27.82
N GLY A 4 15.01 -7.41 28.73
CA GLY A 4 13.58 -7.57 28.47
C GLY A 4 13.06 -6.42 27.60
N LEU A 5 12.25 -6.76 26.61
CA LEU A 5 11.36 -5.85 25.90
C LEU A 5 10.41 -5.21 26.92
N LEU A 6 10.55 -3.92 27.17
CA LEU A 6 9.63 -3.16 28.01
C LEU A 6 8.53 -2.55 27.14
N TRP A 7 7.36 -3.15 27.20
CA TRP A 7 6.08 -2.53 26.94
C TRP A 7 5.64 -1.82 28.22
N ASP A 8 5.60 -0.50 28.18
CA ASP A 8 5.16 0.31 29.33
C ASP A 8 3.66 0.58 29.23
N GLY A 9 2.88 -0.31 29.88
CA GLY A 9 1.51 -0.01 30.27
C GLY A 9 1.53 0.79 31.56
N GLU A 10 0.91 1.94 31.58
CA GLU A 10 0.81 2.82 32.76
C GLU A 10 0.35 2.08 34.02
N GLN A 11 1.28 1.76 34.91
CA GLN A 11 1.01 1.64 36.35
C GLN A 11 2.24 2.08 37.14
N GLY A 12 2.06 3.15 37.89
CA GLY A 12 3.04 3.89 38.66
C GLY A 12 4.13 3.08 39.35
N ARG A 13 5.34 3.15 38.84
CA ARG A 13 6.60 3.04 39.56
C ARG A 13 7.56 4.04 38.93
N GLY A 14 8.39 4.69 39.74
CA GLY A 14 9.26 5.77 39.39
C GLY A 14 10.01 5.54 38.07
N LYS A 15 9.91 6.49 37.17
CA LYS A 15 10.60 6.50 35.88
C LYS A 15 12.10 6.51 36.15
N GLU A 16 12.77 5.36 36.04
CA GLU A 16 14.19 5.36 35.77
C GLU A 16 14.38 5.87 34.33
N VAL A 17 14.79 7.10 34.21
CA VAL A 17 15.17 7.69 32.92
C VAL A 17 16.54 7.10 32.59
N TRP A 18 16.56 6.07 31.75
CA TRP A 18 17.80 5.59 31.14
C TRP A 18 18.26 6.64 30.13
N LEU A 19 19.18 7.52 30.54
CA LEU A 19 19.83 8.45 29.63
C LEU A 19 20.67 7.64 28.64
N VAL A 20 20.40 7.81 27.34
CA VAL A 20 21.26 7.27 26.29
C VAL A 20 22.59 8.02 26.35
N ALA A 21 23.63 7.32 26.84
CA ALA A 21 24.98 7.87 26.90
C ALA A 21 25.76 7.54 25.62
N GLY A 22 26.57 8.47 25.13
CA GLY A 22 27.46 8.25 24.00
C GLY A 22 26.95 8.81 22.67
N ALA A 23 27.36 8.19 21.55
CA ALA A 23 27.16 8.70 20.20
C ALA A 23 25.67 8.84 19.76
N LEU A 24 24.75 8.17 20.43
CA LEU A 24 23.30 8.21 20.14
C LEU A 24 22.50 9.20 20.99
N SER A 25 23.17 9.93 21.94
CA SER A 25 22.45 10.86 22.84
C SER A 25 21.66 11.97 22.10
N TYR A 26 22.08 12.35 20.90
CA TYR A 26 21.37 13.32 20.06
C TYR A 26 19.94 12.89 19.70
N LEU A 27 19.65 11.56 19.72
CA LEU A 27 18.32 11.04 19.43
C LEU A 27 17.31 11.38 20.54
N ASP A 28 17.75 11.56 21.78
CA ASP A 28 16.86 11.95 22.88
C ASP A 28 16.24 13.33 22.61
N ASP A 29 17.04 14.26 22.10
CA ASP A 29 16.58 15.61 21.74
C ASP A 29 15.62 15.54 20.53
N GLN A 30 15.97 14.78 19.50
CA GLN A 30 15.11 14.60 18.32
C GLN A 30 13.76 13.94 18.66
N VAL A 31 13.77 12.89 19.49
CA VAL A 31 12.53 12.22 19.92
C VAL A 31 11.68 13.18 20.78
N ARG A 32 12.30 13.98 21.65
CA ARG A 32 11.60 15.00 22.45
C ARG A 32 10.95 16.04 21.55
N GLU A 33 11.66 16.53 20.55
CA GLU A 33 11.15 17.50 19.57
C GLU A 33 9.94 16.95 18.81
N LEU A 34 9.96 15.69 18.34
CA LEU A 34 8.82 15.03 17.69
C LEU A 34 7.59 14.98 18.61
N LYS A 35 7.80 14.72 19.93
CA LYS A 35 6.71 14.69 20.92
C LYS A 35 6.15 16.09 21.18
N GLU A 36 7.00 17.11 21.31
CA GLU A 36 6.60 18.51 21.50
C GLU A 36 5.83 19.06 20.30
N GLN A 37 6.21 18.66 19.09
CA GLN A 37 5.52 19.02 17.84
C GLN A 37 4.23 18.21 17.63
N GLY A 38 3.93 17.20 18.47
CA GLY A 38 2.74 16.34 18.33
C GLY A 38 2.77 15.42 17.11
N ILE A 39 3.95 15.17 16.52
CA ILE A 39 4.13 14.27 15.36
C ILE A 39 4.81 12.94 15.71
N PHE A 40 5.07 12.71 16.99
CA PHE A 40 5.58 11.42 17.47
C PHE A 40 4.51 10.32 17.29
N ARG A 41 4.89 9.26 16.59
CA ARG A 41 3.97 8.14 16.29
C ARG A 41 4.11 7.05 17.34
N SER A 42 2.99 6.72 17.99
CA SER A 42 2.86 5.52 18.81
C SER A 42 2.24 4.39 17.99
N LEU A 43 2.72 3.16 18.20
CA LEU A 43 2.16 1.99 17.52
C LEU A 43 0.86 1.57 18.22
N ALA A 44 -0.23 1.49 17.47
CA ALA A 44 -1.47 0.92 17.94
C ALA A 44 -1.34 -0.61 18.05
N VAL A 45 -1.72 -1.18 19.19
CA VAL A 45 -1.63 -2.63 19.44
C VAL A 45 -2.95 -3.29 19.09
N LEU A 46 -2.90 -4.17 18.12
CA LEU A 46 -4.03 -5.01 17.73
C LEU A 46 -4.01 -6.31 18.55
N SER A 47 -5.10 -6.59 19.28
CA SER A 47 -5.28 -7.83 20.03
C SER A 47 -6.29 -8.73 19.32
N GLY A 48 -5.80 -9.77 18.67
CA GLY A 48 -6.61 -10.70 17.87
C GLY A 48 -6.52 -10.46 16.35
N PRO A 49 -7.42 -11.04 15.56
CA PRO A 49 -7.40 -10.93 14.10
C PRO A 49 -7.79 -9.51 13.66
N GLN A 50 -7.18 -9.05 12.56
CA GLN A 50 -7.57 -7.79 11.94
C GLN A 50 -8.84 -8.00 11.10
N GLY A 51 -9.95 -7.48 11.59
CA GLY A 51 -11.26 -7.55 10.96
C GLY A 51 -11.95 -6.19 10.90
N PRO A 52 -13.24 -6.15 10.46
CA PRO A 52 -14.06 -4.93 10.45
C PRO A 52 -14.29 -4.39 11.87
N ARG A 53 -14.38 -5.27 12.87
CA ARG A 53 -14.26 -4.97 14.30
C ARG A 53 -12.96 -5.54 14.83
N ALA A 54 -12.28 -4.79 15.65
CA ALA A 54 -10.97 -5.17 16.19
C ALA A 54 -10.76 -4.61 17.59
N VAL A 55 -9.97 -5.28 18.40
CA VAL A 55 -9.54 -4.76 19.70
C VAL A 55 -8.20 -4.06 19.53
N ILE A 56 -8.21 -2.72 19.60
CA ILE A 56 -7.03 -1.88 19.42
C ILE A 56 -6.75 -1.14 20.72
N ASN A 57 -5.54 -1.25 21.25
CA ASN A 57 -5.16 -0.70 22.55
C ASN A 57 -6.16 -1.08 23.68
N GLY A 58 -6.66 -2.32 23.66
CA GLY A 58 -7.61 -2.83 24.64
C GLY A 58 -9.07 -2.38 24.45
N LYS A 59 -9.39 -1.62 23.41
CA LYS A 59 -10.73 -1.17 23.10
C LYS A 59 -11.28 -1.80 21.82
N GLU A 60 -12.51 -2.32 21.86
CA GLU A 60 -13.22 -2.76 20.67
C GLU A 60 -13.70 -1.58 19.85
N VAL A 61 -13.40 -1.59 18.54
CA VAL A 61 -13.69 -0.51 17.62
C VAL A 61 -14.12 -1.04 16.24
N VAL A 62 -14.88 -0.24 15.49
CA VAL A 62 -15.00 -0.42 14.03
C VAL A 62 -13.73 0.07 13.38
N ASN A 63 -13.06 -0.79 12.60
CA ASN A 63 -11.74 -0.53 12.04
C ASN A 63 -11.85 -0.04 10.59
N LEU A 64 -11.69 1.25 10.39
CA LEU A 64 -11.67 1.89 9.06
C LEU A 64 -10.26 2.25 8.56
N SER A 65 -9.21 1.66 9.14
CA SER A 65 -7.81 1.97 8.74
C SER A 65 -7.06 0.82 8.11
N SER A 66 -7.69 -0.36 8.01
CA SER A 66 -7.05 -1.55 7.44
C SER A 66 -6.97 -1.47 5.91
N ASN A 67 -5.82 -1.89 5.35
CA ASN A 67 -5.69 -2.12 3.91
C ASN A 67 -6.20 -3.51 3.47
N ASN A 68 -6.78 -4.29 4.34
CA ASN A 68 -7.31 -5.64 4.09
C ASN A 68 -8.68 -5.58 3.41
N TYR A 69 -8.76 -4.99 2.23
CA TYR A 69 -9.99 -4.63 1.50
C TYR A 69 -11.05 -5.74 1.45
N LEU A 70 -10.63 -6.99 1.27
CA LEU A 70 -11.52 -8.12 1.08
C LEU A 70 -11.69 -8.99 2.33
N GLY A 71 -10.95 -8.71 3.41
CA GLY A 71 -10.98 -9.51 4.64
C GLY A 71 -10.31 -10.88 4.52
N LEU A 72 -9.45 -11.09 3.51
CA LEU A 72 -8.89 -12.40 3.20
C LEU A 72 -7.90 -12.92 4.24
N ASN A 73 -7.30 -12.05 5.06
CA ASN A 73 -6.34 -12.44 6.10
C ASN A 73 -6.93 -13.45 7.12
N THR A 74 -8.24 -13.51 7.27
CA THR A 74 -8.94 -14.44 8.16
C THR A 74 -9.76 -15.50 7.40
N HIS A 75 -9.62 -15.54 6.08
CA HIS A 75 -10.37 -16.49 5.25
C HIS A 75 -9.92 -17.93 5.53
N PRO A 76 -10.86 -18.89 5.77
CA PRO A 76 -10.52 -20.27 6.17
C PRO A 76 -9.60 -20.99 5.18
N ARG A 77 -9.78 -20.76 3.87
CA ARG A 77 -8.93 -21.38 2.82
C ARG A 77 -7.46 -20.91 2.91
N LEU A 78 -7.23 -19.62 3.20
CA LEU A 78 -5.87 -19.09 3.35
C LEU A 78 -5.20 -19.66 4.59
N ILE A 79 -5.93 -19.70 5.71
CA ILE A 79 -5.44 -20.27 6.98
C ILE A 79 -5.11 -21.75 6.78
N GLY A 80 -6.00 -22.53 6.17
CA GLY A 80 -5.80 -23.95 5.90
C GLY A 80 -4.58 -24.22 5.03
N ALA A 81 -4.44 -23.47 3.92
CA ALA A 81 -3.28 -23.58 3.02
C ALA A 81 -1.96 -23.23 3.74
N ALA A 82 -1.96 -22.19 4.59
CA ALA A 82 -0.78 -21.81 5.36
C ALA A 82 -0.36 -22.90 6.34
N VAL A 83 -1.31 -23.51 7.06
CA VAL A 83 -1.06 -24.60 8.02
C VAL A 83 -0.50 -25.82 7.30
N GLU A 84 -1.17 -26.30 6.26
CA GLU A 84 -0.76 -27.48 5.48
C GLU A 84 0.66 -27.30 4.90
N ALA A 85 0.93 -26.14 4.30
CA ALA A 85 2.25 -25.87 3.74
C ALA A 85 3.34 -25.78 4.81
N THR A 86 3.02 -25.23 5.99
CA THR A 86 3.97 -25.16 7.09
C THR A 86 4.29 -26.55 7.64
N GLU A 87 3.30 -27.44 7.76
CA GLU A 87 3.50 -28.83 8.18
C GLU A 87 4.33 -29.61 7.17
N ARG A 88 4.11 -29.40 5.88
CA ARG A 88 4.80 -30.13 4.80
C ARG A 88 6.21 -29.64 4.53
N TYR A 89 6.45 -28.34 4.53
CA TYR A 89 7.69 -27.72 4.05
C TYR A 89 8.51 -27.06 5.15
N GLY A 90 8.00 -26.97 6.39
CA GLY A 90 8.63 -26.28 7.51
C GLY A 90 8.26 -24.80 7.62
N ALA A 91 8.78 -24.15 8.66
CA ALA A 91 8.42 -22.76 9.01
C ALA A 91 9.04 -21.69 8.08
N GLY A 92 10.08 -22.01 7.33
CA GLY A 92 10.79 -21.08 6.48
C GLY A 92 11.58 -21.74 5.36
N SER A 93 12.03 -20.94 4.38
CA SER A 93 12.79 -21.44 3.22
C SER A 93 14.30 -21.56 3.47
N GLY A 94 14.84 -20.89 4.49
CA GLY A 94 16.23 -20.98 4.93
C GLY A 94 17.28 -20.38 3.99
N ALA A 95 16.89 -19.82 2.83
CA ALA A 95 17.83 -19.26 1.86
C ALA A 95 17.21 -18.22 0.93
N VAL A 96 18.07 -17.50 0.21
CA VAL A 96 17.64 -16.62 -0.90
C VAL A 96 17.25 -17.46 -2.12
N ARG A 97 16.34 -16.89 -2.96
CA ARG A 97 15.79 -17.58 -4.13
C ARG A 97 16.85 -18.19 -5.07
N THR A 98 17.93 -17.47 -5.31
CA THR A 98 18.97 -17.85 -6.29
C THR A 98 19.95 -18.90 -5.81
N ILE A 99 20.00 -19.24 -4.52
CA ILE A 99 20.88 -20.30 -4.01
C ILE A 99 20.10 -21.61 -3.88
N ILE A 100 19.17 -21.71 -2.92
CA ILE A 100 18.34 -22.91 -2.68
C ILE A 100 16.97 -22.57 -2.11
N GLY A 101 16.64 -21.28 -1.95
CA GLY A 101 15.39 -20.80 -1.37
C GLY A 101 14.20 -20.77 -2.33
N THR A 102 14.34 -21.25 -3.59
CA THR A 102 13.22 -21.39 -4.52
C THR A 102 12.53 -22.73 -4.31
N MET A 103 11.36 -22.68 -3.69
CA MET A 103 10.48 -23.85 -3.50
C MET A 103 9.46 -23.93 -4.64
N GLU A 104 8.88 -25.11 -4.88
CA GLU A 104 7.83 -25.31 -5.88
C GLU A 104 6.63 -24.35 -5.69
N LEU A 105 6.29 -24.02 -4.43
CA LEU A 105 5.24 -23.06 -4.11
C LEU A 105 5.55 -21.65 -4.62
N HIS A 106 6.80 -21.21 -4.62
CA HIS A 106 7.16 -19.90 -5.19
C HIS A 106 6.92 -19.86 -6.70
N VAL A 107 7.29 -20.93 -7.40
CA VAL A 107 7.09 -21.05 -8.85
C VAL A 107 5.59 -21.09 -9.17
N GLU A 108 4.81 -21.81 -8.38
CA GLU A 108 3.34 -21.89 -8.55
C GLU A 108 2.68 -20.53 -8.29
N LEU A 109 3.09 -19.80 -7.24
CA LEU A 109 2.57 -18.46 -6.97
C LEU A 109 2.86 -17.50 -8.13
N GLU A 110 4.09 -17.49 -8.65
CA GLU A 110 4.49 -16.64 -9.78
C GLU A 110 3.71 -16.99 -11.05
N ARG A 111 3.50 -18.27 -11.32
CA ARG A 111 2.68 -18.75 -12.45
C ARG A 111 1.22 -18.26 -12.32
N LYS A 112 0.59 -18.46 -11.15
CA LYS A 112 -0.78 -18.01 -10.89
C LYS A 112 -0.93 -16.49 -10.96
N LEU A 113 0.02 -15.74 -10.44
CA LEU A 113 0.02 -14.28 -10.55
C LEU A 113 0.16 -13.82 -12.01
N ALA A 114 0.98 -14.49 -12.83
CA ALA A 114 1.10 -14.17 -14.25
C ALA A 114 -0.22 -14.39 -15.00
N GLU A 115 -0.89 -15.52 -14.75
CA GLU A 115 -2.23 -15.80 -15.28
C GLU A 115 -3.27 -14.79 -14.79
N PHE A 116 -3.24 -14.45 -13.49
CA PHE A 116 -4.15 -13.47 -12.90
C PHE A 116 -3.96 -12.07 -13.50
N LYS A 117 -2.72 -11.63 -13.71
CA LYS A 117 -2.39 -10.30 -14.27
C LYS A 117 -2.41 -10.25 -15.80
N HIS A 118 -2.62 -11.38 -16.47
CA HIS A 118 -2.54 -11.52 -17.93
C HIS A 118 -1.19 -11.03 -18.48
N THR A 119 -0.09 -11.47 -17.86
CA THR A 119 1.29 -11.15 -18.26
C THR A 119 2.07 -12.43 -18.56
N GLU A 120 3.22 -12.31 -19.25
CA GLU A 120 4.02 -13.49 -19.59
C GLU A 120 4.68 -14.13 -18.37
N ALA A 121 5.09 -13.32 -17.40
CA ALA A 121 5.77 -13.79 -16.19
C ALA A 121 5.64 -12.81 -15.01
N VAL A 122 5.92 -13.33 -13.81
CA VAL A 122 5.94 -12.59 -12.55
C VAL A 122 7.17 -12.97 -11.73
N LEU A 123 7.70 -12.02 -10.97
CA LEU A 123 8.70 -12.23 -9.94
C LEU A 123 8.20 -11.72 -8.60
N VAL A 124 8.22 -12.58 -7.57
CA VAL A 124 7.75 -12.24 -6.22
C VAL A 124 8.89 -11.68 -5.37
N PHE A 125 8.62 -10.56 -4.67
CA PHE A 125 9.48 -9.87 -3.72
C PHE A 125 8.88 -9.90 -2.32
N GLN A 126 9.68 -9.65 -1.28
CA GLN A 126 9.26 -9.69 0.13
C GLN A 126 8.16 -8.66 0.49
N ALA A 127 8.07 -7.57 -0.27
CA ALA A 127 7.07 -6.53 -0.11
C ALA A 127 6.91 -5.72 -1.40
N GLY A 128 5.79 -4.98 -1.55
CA GLY A 128 5.65 -4.00 -2.64
C GLY A 128 6.76 -2.94 -2.60
N PHE A 129 7.17 -2.52 -1.40
CA PHE A 129 8.30 -1.61 -1.23
C PHE A 129 9.59 -2.15 -1.88
N THR A 130 9.92 -3.42 -1.60
CA THR A 130 11.13 -4.06 -2.16
C THR A 130 10.98 -4.38 -3.65
N ALA A 131 9.77 -4.56 -4.16
CA ALA A 131 9.52 -4.67 -5.60
C ALA A 131 9.90 -3.37 -6.33
N ASN A 132 9.45 -2.20 -5.83
CA ASN A 132 9.83 -0.89 -6.39
C ASN A 132 11.32 -0.62 -6.28
N THR A 133 11.92 -0.75 -5.07
CA THR A 133 13.35 -0.50 -4.86
C THR A 133 14.26 -1.52 -5.54
N GLY A 134 13.73 -2.65 -5.97
CA GLY A 134 14.44 -3.66 -6.76
C GLY A 134 14.30 -3.47 -8.26
N CYS A 135 13.09 -3.14 -8.74
CA CYS A 135 12.77 -3.03 -10.16
C CYS A 135 13.31 -1.72 -10.77
N ILE A 136 12.98 -0.58 -10.17
CA ILE A 136 13.33 0.74 -10.74
C ILE A 136 14.85 0.87 -11.00
N PRO A 137 15.75 0.64 -10.01
CA PRO A 137 17.19 0.75 -10.26
C PRO A 137 17.79 -0.37 -11.11
N ALA A 138 17.03 -1.43 -11.39
CA ALA A 138 17.44 -2.45 -12.35
C ALA A 138 17.13 -2.07 -13.81
N LEU A 139 16.15 -1.17 -14.03
CA LEU A 139 15.71 -0.74 -15.35
C LEU A 139 16.46 0.50 -15.87
N VAL A 140 16.69 1.47 -14.98
CA VAL A 140 17.26 2.79 -15.34
C VAL A 140 18.39 3.18 -14.40
N GLY A 141 19.28 4.05 -14.89
CA GLY A 141 20.45 4.50 -14.14
C GLY A 141 20.96 5.86 -14.65
N ARG A 142 22.25 6.14 -14.41
CA ARG A 142 22.87 7.39 -14.89
C ARG A 142 22.74 7.54 -16.41
N GLY A 143 22.31 8.73 -16.86
CA GLY A 143 22.06 9.00 -18.26
C GLY A 143 20.66 8.61 -18.76
N ASP A 144 19.83 8.06 -17.87
CA ASP A 144 18.40 7.79 -18.08
C ASP A 144 17.55 8.79 -17.29
N CYS A 145 16.25 8.89 -17.58
CA CYS A 145 15.31 9.79 -16.93
C CYS A 145 14.10 9.02 -16.37
N ILE A 146 13.71 9.34 -15.15
CA ILE A 146 12.44 8.93 -14.53
C ILE A 146 11.49 10.12 -14.55
N ILE A 147 10.27 9.91 -15.03
CA ILE A 147 9.20 10.90 -15.02
C ILE A 147 8.11 10.38 -14.10
N SER A 148 7.91 11.07 -12.96
CA SER A 148 7.12 10.58 -11.82
C SER A 148 5.97 11.52 -11.49
N ASP A 149 4.77 10.97 -11.24
CA ASP A 149 3.69 11.72 -10.62
C ASP A 149 4.13 12.22 -9.23
N GLU A 150 3.75 13.44 -8.87
CA GLU A 150 4.17 14.07 -7.60
C GLU A 150 3.64 13.38 -6.35
N LEU A 151 2.53 12.63 -6.45
CA LEU A 151 1.90 11.92 -5.34
C LEU A 151 2.25 10.42 -5.27
N ASN A 152 3.19 9.97 -6.08
CA ASN A 152 3.65 8.58 -6.05
C ASN A 152 4.14 8.14 -4.67
N HIS A 153 3.94 6.86 -4.38
CA HIS A 153 4.30 6.25 -3.10
C HIS A 153 5.81 6.37 -2.78
N ALA A 154 6.13 6.48 -1.48
CA ALA A 154 7.51 6.63 -0.98
C ALA A 154 8.48 5.56 -1.53
N SER A 155 8.04 4.32 -1.75
CA SER A 155 8.89 3.26 -2.32
C SER A 155 9.30 3.52 -3.76
N ILE A 156 8.47 4.22 -4.54
CA ILE A 156 8.78 4.67 -5.90
C ILE A 156 9.84 5.78 -5.81
N ILE A 157 9.64 6.75 -4.92
CA ILE A 157 10.60 7.85 -4.69
C ILE A 157 11.97 7.27 -4.28
N ASP A 158 11.99 6.33 -3.35
CA ASP A 158 13.25 5.72 -2.90
C ASP A 158 13.88 4.84 -3.98
N GLY A 159 13.09 4.08 -4.73
CA GLY A 159 13.56 3.33 -5.90
C GLY A 159 14.17 4.24 -6.98
N ALA A 160 13.52 5.37 -7.26
CA ALA A 160 14.02 6.38 -8.18
C ALA A 160 15.37 6.98 -7.72
N ARG A 161 15.50 7.34 -6.45
CA ARG A 161 16.76 7.83 -5.87
C ARG A 161 17.88 6.79 -5.94
N LEU A 162 17.57 5.53 -5.65
CA LEU A 162 18.54 4.43 -5.72
C LEU A 162 19.04 4.17 -7.15
N SER A 163 18.27 4.46 -8.18
CA SER A 163 18.63 4.26 -9.58
C SER A 163 19.76 5.19 -10.04
N ARG A 164 19.86 6.39 -9.46
CA ARG A 164 20.73 7.48 -9.89
C ARG A 164 20.40 8.02 -11.28
N ALA A 165 19.24 7.72 -11.82
CA ALA A 165 18.68 8.40 -12.98
C ALA A 165 18.24 9.81 -12.59
N ASP A 166 18.15 10.71 -13.56
CA ASP A 166 17.57 12.03 -13.33
C ASP A 166 16.06 11.91 -13.15
N ILE A 167 15.50 12.68 -12.20
CA ILE A 167 14.09 12.59 -11.84
C ILE A 167 13.40 13.88 -12.23
N LYS A 168 12.37 13.77 -13.07
CA LYS A 168 11.46 14.85 -13.44
C LYS A 168 10.08 14.55 -12.87
N VAL A 169 9.55 15.47 -12.07
CA VAL A 169 8.23 15.34 -11.46
C VAL A 169 7.22 16.11 -12.30
N TYR A 170 6.04 15.56 -12.51
CA TYR A 170 4.90 16.27 -13.10
C TYR A 170 3.77 16.40 -12.09
N PRO A 171 2.92 17.47 -12.19
CA PRO A 171 1.81 17.66 -11.27
C PRO A 171 0.83 16.49 -11.32
N HIS A 172 0.21 16.20 -10.20
CA HIS A 172 -0.66 15.04 -10.05
C HIS A 172 -1.75 14.96 -11.12
N ARG A 173 -1.75 13.84 -11.88
CA ARG A 173 -2.69 13.54 -12.98
C ARG A 173 -2.70 14.58 -14.13
N ASP A 174 -1.67 15.41 -14.23
CA ASP A 174 -1.54 16.41 -15.28
C ASP A 174 -0.85 15.83 -16.52
N MET A 175 -1.64 15.50 -17.54
CA MET A 175 -1.13 14.87 -18.76
C MET A 175 -0.39 15.87 -19.67
N GLU A 176 -0.71 17.15 -19.61
CA GLU A 176 0.06 18.20 -20.29
C GLU A 176 1.43 18.34 -19.65
N GLY A 177 1.48 18.39 -18.31
CA GLY A 177 2.73 18.39 -17.54
C GLY A 177 3.57 17.14 -17.79
N LEU A 178 2.96 15.95 -17.87
CA LEU A 178 3.66 14.72 -18.24
C LEU A 178 4.28 14.82 -19.64
N GLU A 179 3.52 15.29 -20.65
CA GLU A 179 4.02 15.44 -22.02
C GLU A 179 5.17 16.46 -22.09
N GLU A 180 5.10 17.55 -21.33
CA GLU A 180 6.20 18.52 -21.25
C GLU A 180 7.49 17.87 -20.71
N ARG A 181 7.42 17.05 -19.64
CA ARG A 181 8.58 16.35 -19.11
C ARG A 181 9.15 15.33 -20.11
N LEU A 182 8.30 14.65 -20.88
CA LEU A 182 8.74 13.75 -21.95
C LEU A 182 9.48 14.52 -23.07
N LYS A 183 8.95 15.67 -23.51
CA LYS A 183 9.61 16.56 -24.49
C LYS A 183 10.93 17.10 -23.97
N GLU A 184 11.01 17.47 -22.68
CA GLU A 184 12.28 17.87 -22.06
C GLU A 184 13.30 16.72 -22.10
N ALA A 185 12.87 15.51 -21.70
CA ALA A 185 13.74 14.34 -21.69
C ALA A 185 14.28 14.00 -23.09
N GLU A 186 13.49 14.20 -24.15
CA GLU A 186 13.98 14.04 -25.53
C GLU A 186 15.02 15.09 -25.91
N ARG A 187 14.76 16.36 -25.60
CA ARG A 187 15.70 17.47 -25.90
C ARG A 187 17.02 17.33 -25.17
N GLU A 188 16.99 16.81 -23.96
CA GLU A 188 18.19 16.57 -23.13
C GLU A 188 18.94 15.29 -23.53
N GLY A 189 18.36 14.44 -24.38
CA GLY A 189 19.03 13.28 -24.97
C GLY A 189 19.25 12.11 -24.02
N TYR A 190 18.35 11.89 -23.06
CA TYR A 190 18.40 10.74 -22.18
C TYR A 190 18.29 9.42 -22.94
N GLY A 191 19.00 8.38 -22.46
CA GLY A 191 19.02 7.07 -23.08
C GLY A 191 17.68 6.35 -22.97
N ARG A 192 17.21 6.12 -21.74
CA ARG A 192 15.90 5.53 -21.45
C ARG A 192 15.04 6.51 -20.67
N LYS A 193 13.74 6.47 -20.93
CA LYS A 193 12.72 7.23 -20.19
C LYS A 193 11.80 6.23 -19.50
N LEU A 194 11.57 6.41 -18.21
CA LEU A 194 10.69 5.57 -17.39
C LEU A 194 9.59 6.47 -16.80
N VAL A 195 8.34 6.26 -17.21
CA VAL A 195 7.17 6.97 -16.65
C VAL A 195 6.57 6.09 -15.56
N ILE A 196 6.44 6.63 -14.34
CA ILE A 196 5.94 5.88 -13.18
C ILE A 196 4.73 6.60 -12.59
N THR A 197 3.68 5.81 -12.31
CA THR A 197 2.50 6.24 -11.56
C THR A 197 2.00 5.15 -10.62
N ASP A 198 1.44 5.54 -9.45
CA ASP A 198 0.50 4.67 -8.74
C ASP A 198 -0.75 4.47 -9.61
N GLY A 199 -1.33 3.28 -9.63
CA GLY A 199 -2.61 3.02 -10.31
C GLY A 199 -3.79 3.58 -9.51
N VAL A 200 -3.72 3.47 -8.18
CA VAL A 200 -4.63 4.09 -7.20
C VAL A 200 -3.79 4.78 -6.14
N PHE A 201 -3.99 6.07 -5.95
CA PHE A 201 -3.24 6.88 -5.00
C PHE A 201 -3.75 6.67 -3.57
N SER A 202 -2.85 6.23 -2.69
CA SER A 202 -3.19 5.70 -1.37
C SER A 202 -3.79 6.71 -0.39
N MET A 203 -3.53 8.01 -0.58
CA MET A 203 -3.97 9.06 0.32
C MET A 203 -5.25 9.75 -0.15
N ASP A 204 -5.52 9.74 -1.45
CA ASP A 204 -6.63 10.45 -2.09
C ASP A 204 -7.70 9.48 -2.60
N GLY A 205 -7.34 8.25 -2.97
CA GLY A 205 -8.26 7.23 -3.44
C GLY A 205 -8.75 7.46 -4.87
N ASP A 206 -8.07 8.29 -5.63
CA ASP A 206 -8.31 8.52 -7.05
C ASP A 206 -7.50 7.56 -7.92
N ILE A 207 -7.85 7.48 -9.20
CA ILE A 207 -7.29 6.54 -10.17
C ILE A 207 -6.43 7.31 -11.17
N ALA A 208 -5.24 6.79 -11.50
CA ALA A 208 -4.39 7.38 -12.54
C ALA A 208 -5.08 7.36 -13.91
N PRO A 209 -4.93 8.39 -14.74
CA PRO A 209 -5.40 8.41 -16.14
C PRO A 209 -4.50 7.52 -17.02
N LEU A 210 -4.49 6.21 -16.71
CA LEU A 210 -3.54 5.25 -17.29
C LEU A 210 -3.62 5.14 -18.82
N PRO A 211 -4.80 5.25 -19.48
CA PRO A 211 -4.87 5.25 -20.95
C PRO A 211 -4.01 6.35 -21.57
N GLU A 212 -4.13 7.59 -21.11
CA GLU A 212 -3.40 8.74 -21.61
C GLU A 212 -1.89 8.63 -21.30
N ILE A 213 -1.54 8.12 -20.12
CA ILE A 213 -0.15 7.86 -19.73
C ILE A 213 0.48 6.85 -20.70
N VAL A 214 -0.21 5.74 -20.98
CA VAL A 214 0.28 4.72 -21.92
C VAL A 214 0.43 5.26 -23.33
N GLU A 215 -0.52 6.05 -23.84
CA GLU A 215 -0.42 6.68 -25.15
C GLU A 215 0.78 7.63 -25.25
N LEU A 216 1.07 8.38 -24.20
CA LEU A 216 2.26 9.22 -24.12
C LEU A 216 3.54 8.38 -24.07
N CYS A 217 3.57 7.31 -23.29
CA CYS A 217 4.71 6.41 -23.25
C CYS A 217 5.03 5.82 -24.63
N GLU A 218 4.01 5.30 -25.33
CA GLU A 218 4.16 4.75 -26.68
C GLU A 218 4.66 5.82 -27.68
N ARG A 219 4.10 7.02 -27.63
CA ARG A 219 4.49 8.15 -28.52
C ARG A 219 5.94 8.58 -28.36
N TYR A 220 6.43 8.61 -27.13
CA TYR A 220 7.77 9.09 -26.78
C TYR A 220 8.79 7.95 -26.54
N GLY A 221 8.41 6.68 -26.78
CA GLY A 221 9.28 5.52 -26.57
C GLY A 221 9.77 5.42 -25.12
N ALA A 222 8.88 5.68 -24.15
CA ALA A 222 9.14 5.57 -22.73
C ALA A 222 8.61 4.25 -22.19
N ILE A 223 9.28 3.70 -21.18
CA ILE A 223 8.81 2.52 -20.43
C ILE A 223 7.65 2.95 -19.54
N SER A 224 6.52 2.27 -19.63
CA SER A 224 5.35 2.48 -18.80
C SER A 224 5.40 1.61 -17.54
N TYR A 225 5.20 2.22 -16.36
CA TYR A 225 5.30 1.56 -15.06
C TYR A 225 4.13 1.97 -14.16
N VAL A 226 3.31 1.00 -13.74
CA VAL A 226 2.18 1.23 -12.85
C VAL A 226 2.33 0.43 -11.55
N ASP A 227 2.13 1.10 -10.41
CA ASP A 227 2.03 0.46 -9.09
C ASP A 227 0.57 0.23 -8.72
N ASP A 228 0.13 -1.01 -8.85
CA ASP A 228 -1.22 -1.49 -8.55
C ASP A 228 -1.38 -1.94 -7.08
N ALA A 229 -0.55 -1.48 -6.16
CA ALA A 229 -0.61 -1.92 -4.75
C ALA A 229 -1.97 -1.66 -4.08
N HIS A 230 -2.70 -0.64 -4.48
CA HIS A 230 -4.07 -0.34 -4.03
C HIS A 230 -5.15 -0.71 -5.04
N ALA A 231 -4.78 -1.14 -6.23
CA ALA A 231 -5.70 -1.54 -7.29
C ALA A 231 -5.87 -3.07 -7.40
N SER A 232 -4.82 -3.85 -7.14
CA SER A 232 -4.89 -5.33 -7.12
C SER A 232 -5.85 -5.81 -6.04
N GLY A 233 -6.84 -6.62 -6.42
CA GLY A 233 -7.95 -7.06 -5.57
C GLY A 233 -9.08 -6.04 -5.41
N VAL A 234 -9.02 -4.88 -6.10
CA VAL A 234 -9.99 -3.77 -5.96
C VAL A 234 -10.59 -3.37 -7.30
N LEU A 235 -9.76 -3.12 -8.31
CA LEU A 235 -10.15 -2.66 -9.65
C LEU A 235 -10.05 -3.77 -10.70
N GLY A 236 -10.81 -3.60 -11.78
CA GLY A 236 -10.81 -4.51 -12.91
C GLY A 236 -11.59 -5.80 -12.63
N ARG A 237 -11.71 -6.65 -13.65
CA ARG A 237 -12.41 -7.94 -13.52
C ARG A 237 -11.67 -8.83 -12.51
N ASN A 238 -12.39 -9.32 -11.53
CA ASN A 238 -11.84 -10.14 -10.44
C ASN A 238 -10.67 -9.47 -9.71
N GLY A 239 -10.61 -8.13 -9.70
CA GLY A 239 -9.55 -7.40 -9.00
C GLY A 239 -8.18 -7.43 -9.68
N ARG A 240 -8.09 -7.59 -11.00
CA ARG A 240 -6.81 -7.65 -11.71
C ARG A 240 -6.02 -6.35 -11.73
N GLY A 241 -6.62 -5.25 -11.30
CA GLY A 241 -5.95 -3.96 -11.17
C GLY A 241 -6.26 -2.97 -12.29
N THR A 242 -5.49 -1.89 -12.33
CA THR A 242 -5.75 -0.73 -13.18
C THR A 242 -5.61 -1.06 -14.68
N VAL A 243 -4.66 -1.91 -15.04
CA VAL A 243 -4.44 -2.34 -16.43
C VAL A 243 -5.67 -3.08 -16.98
N ASP A 244 -6.26 -3.98 -16.20
CA ASP A 244 -7.50 -4.67 -16.58
C ASP A 244 -8.70 -3.72 -16.58
N HIS A 245 -8.77 -2.82 -15.60
CA HIS A 245 -9.84 -1.81 -15.49
C HIS A 245 -10.00 -0.98 -16.77
N PHE A 246 -8.89 -0.60 -17.38
CA PHE A 246 -8.87 0.18 -18.63
C PHE A 246 -8.68 -0.65 -19.90
N GLY A 247 -8.58 -1.99 -19.79
CA GLY A 247 -8.40 -2.87 -20.96
C GLY A 247 -7.04 -2.70 -21.66
N LEU A 248 -5.98 -2.37 -20.92
CA LEU A 248 -4.64 -2.05 -21.45
C LEU A 248 -3.67 -3.25 -21.42
N HIS A 249 -4.18 -4.47 -21.38
CA HIS A 249 -3.34 -5.67 -21.43
C HIS A 249 -2.38 -5.66 -22.62
N GLY A 250 -1.10 -5.95 -22.35
CA GLY A 250 -0.03 -5.95 -23.36
C GLY A 250 0.51 -4.57 -23.75
N ARG A 251 -0.03 -3.48 -23.17
CA ARG A 251 0.42 -2.10 -23.46
C ARG A 251 1.18 -1.46 -22.30
N VAL A 252 1.14 -2.05 -21.12
CA VAL A 252 1.90 -1.59 -19.93
C VAL A 252 3.09 -2.51 -19.72
N ASP A 253 4.30 -1.93 -19.70
CA ASP A 253 5.54 -2.72 -19.65
C ASP A 253 5.78 -3.34 -18.28
N VAL A 254 5.50 -2.60 -17.19
CA VAL A 254 5.78 -3.03 -15.82
C VAL A 254 4.57 -2.79 -14.93
N GLN A 255 4.10 -3.85 -14.29
CA GLN A 255 3.03 -3.80 -13.30
C GLN A 255 3.57 -4.27 -11.95
N ILE A 256 3.51 -3.38 -10.96
CA ILE A 256 3.83 -3.72 -9.57
C ILE A 256 2.54 -4.05 -8.83
N GLY A 257 2.62 -4.92 -7.84
CA GLY A 257 1.52 -5.15 -6.92
C GLY A 257 2.00 -5.58 -5.56
N THR A 258 1.07 -5.68 -4.62
CA THR A 258 1.36 -6.18 -3.27
C THR A 258 0.43 -7.32 -2.89
N LEU A 259 0.95 -8.26 -2.11
CA LEU A 259 0.21 -9.38 -1.52
C LEU A 259 -0.22 -9.08 -0.07
N SER A 260 0.04 -7.85 0.42
CA SER A 260 -0.18 -7.48 1.82
C SER A 260 -1.42 -6.61 2.07
N LYS A 261 -2.21 -6.31 1.03
CA LYS A 261 -3.43 -5.49 1.14
C LYS A 261 -4.68 -6.31 0.84
N ALA A 262 -5.28 -6.20 -0.33
CA ALA A 262 -6.49 -6.97 -0.67
C ALA A 262 -6.27 -8.49 -0.63
N ILE A 263 -5.09 -8.97 -0.96
CA ILE A 263 -4.69 -10.39 -0.84
C ILE A 263 -4.57 -10.82 0.64
N GLY A 264 -4.31 -9.89 1.55
CA GLY A 264 -4.38 -10.11 3.01
C GLY A 264 -3.22 -10.89 3.62
N VAL A 265 -2.10 -11.10 2.92
CA VAL A 265 -0.98 -11.91 3.39
C VAL A 265 0.30 -11.06 3.51
N LEU A 266 1.33 -11.35 2.73
CA LEU A 266 2.62 -10.65 2.72
C LEU A 266 3.30 -10.83 1.37
N GLY A 267 3.90 -9.76 0.86
CA GLY A 267 4.73 -9.81 -0.33
C GLY A 267 4.46 -8.68 -1.29
N GLY A 268 5.24 -8.63 -2.34
CA GLY A 268 5.06 -7.81 -3.51
C GLY A 268 5.42 -8.59 -4.77
N TYR A 269 5.11 -8.05 -5.92
CA TYR A 269 5.49 -8.70 -7.18
C TYR A 269 5.70 -7.67 -8.29
N VAL A 270 6.48 -8.09 -9.29
CA VAL A 270 6.61 -7.41 -10.57
C VAL A 270 6.06 -8.35 -11.64
N ALA A 271 5.14 -7.85 -12.47
CA ALA A 271 4.53 -8.57 -13.57
C ALA A 271 4.83 -7.86 -14.90
N GLY A 272 5.09 -8.60 -15.97
CA GLY A 272 5.37 -8.06 -17.29
C GLY A 272 5.88 -9.11 -18.27
N ALA A 273 6.66 -8.67 -19.26
CA ALA A 273 7.27 -9.54 -20.23
C ALA A 273 8.28 -10.51 -19.58
N LYS A 274 8.43 -11.70 -20.12
CA LYS A 274 9.36 -12.72 -19.61
C LYS A 274 10.80 -12.19 -19.50
N VAL A 275 11.27 -11.43 -20.48
CA VAL A 275 12.61 -10.85 -20.49
C VAL A 275 12.83 -9.86 -19.34
N LEU A 276 11.80 -9.12 -18.92
CA LEU A 276 11.83 -8.26 -17.72
C LEU A 276 12.10 -9.11 -16.47
N ILE A 277 11.35 -10.18 -16.31
CA ILE A 277 11.47 -11.06 -15.14
C ILE A 277 12.82 -11.78 -15.10
N GLU A 278 13.31 -12.28 -16.24
CA GLU A 278 14.66 -12.83 -16.36
C GLU A 278 15.73 -11.81 -15.96
N TRP A 279 15.60 -10.56 -16.42
CA TRP A 279 16.52 -9.48 -16.06
C TRP A 279 16.49 -9.17 -14.55
N LEU A 280 15.29 -9.04 -13.96
CA LEU A 280 15.13 -8.75 -12.53
C LEU A 280 15.67 -9.88 -11.64
N THR A 281 15.57 -11.13 -12.08
CA THR A 281 16.17 -12.29 -11.41
C THR A 281 17.71 -12.17 -11.31
N GLN A 282 18.34 -11.43 -12.22
CA GLN A 282 19.79 -11.20 -12.23
C GLN A 282 20.20 -9.87 -11.57
N ARG A 283 19.30 -8.90 -11.48
CA ARG A 283 19.64 -7.52 -11.08
C ARG A 283 18.82 -6.95 -9.93
N GLY A 284 17.68 -7.53 -9.61
CA GLY A 284 16.81 -7.09 -8.52
C GLY A 284 17.44 -7.33 -7.14
N ARG A 285 18.19 -6.38 -6.61
CA ARG A 285 18.98 -6.55 -5.38
C ARG A 285 18.17 -7.07 -4.17
N PRO A 286 16.97 -6.54 -3.86
CA PRO A 286 16.16 -7.09 -2.76
C PRO A 286 15.76 -8.56 -2.98
N PHE A 287 15.53 -8.98 -4.23
CA PHE A 287 15.29 -10.38 -4.57
C PHE A 287 16.54 -11.25 -4.37
N LEU A 288 17.70 -10.77 -4.84
CA LEU A 288 18.97 -11.52 -4.79
C LEU A 288 19.49 -11.73 -3.37
N PHE A 289 19.24 -10.78 -2.46
CA PHE A 289 19.90 -10.71 -1.16
C PHE A 289 18.94 -10.81 0.03
N SER A 290 17.68 -11.20 -0.20
CA SER A 290 16.72 -11.47 0.88
C SER A 290 16.23 -12.90 0.83
N THR A 291 16.08 -13.52 2.01
CA THR A 291 15.47 -14.84 2.16
C THR A 291 14.09 -14.85 1.51
N SER A 292 13.76 -15.94 0.80
CA SER A 292 12.44 -16.10 0.17
C SER A 292 11.32 -16.27 1.20
N HIS A 293 10.07 -16.09 0.75
CA HIS A 293 8.91 -16.22 1.62
C HIS A 293 8.84 -17.60 2.28
N PRO A 294 8.37 -17.68 3.53
CA PRO A 294 7.98 -18.94 4.16
C PRO A 294 6.92 -19.67 3.34
N PRO A 295 6.93 -21.02 3.34
CA PRO A 295 5.97 -21.81 2.57
C PRO A 295 4.51 -21.53 2.94
N GLY A 296 4.21 -21.36 4.23
CA GLY A 296 2.85 -21.03 4.68
C GLY A 296 2.35 -19.68 4.12
N VAL A 297 3.21 -18.66 4.07
CA VAL A 297 2.90 -17.36 3.44
C VAL A 297 2.65 -17.52 1.95
N THR A 298 3.50 -18.28 1.27
CA THR A 298 3.38 -18.51 -0.18
C THR A 298 2.09 -19.24 -0.53
N ALA A 299 1.76 -20.31 0.20
CA ALA A 299 0.53 -21.08 0.01
C ALA A 299 -0.74 -20.25 0.30
N ALA A 300 -0.71 -19.41 1.33
CA ALA A 300 -1.82 -18.48 1.60
C ALA A 300 -2.04 -17.49 0.45
N CYS A 301 -0.96 -16.96 -0.15
CA CYS A 301 -1.06 -16.10 -1.33
C CYS A 301 -1.65 -16.83 -2.54
N ILE A 302 -1.27 -18.09 -2.77
CA ILE A 302 -1.85 -18.94 -3.82
C ILE A 302 -3.36 -19.10 -3.60
N ALA A 303 -3.77 -19.49 -2.39
CA ALA A 303 -5.17 -19.66 -2.03
C ALA A 303 -5.96 -18.34 -2.17
N ALA A 304 -5.36 -17.20 -1.87
CA ALA A 304 -6.00 -15.90 -2.04
C ALA A 304 -6.32 -15.57 -3.50
N ILE A 305 -5.44 -15.92 -4.44
CA ILE A 305 -5.70 -15.73 -5.88
C ILE A 305 -6.85 -16.62 -6.32
N ASP A 306 -6.91 -17.87 -5.84
CA ASP A 306 -8.03 -18.76 -6.15
C ASP A 306 -9.35 -18.20 -5.61
N VAL A 307 -9.36 -17.69 -4.37
CA VAL A 307 -10.56 -17.03 -3.80
C VAL A 307 -10.99 -15.83 -4.65
N LEU A 308 -10.06 -14.96 -5.09
CA LEU A 308 -10.41 -13.83 -5.96
C LEU A 308 -11.08 -14.24 -7.26
N LEU A 309 -10.67 -15.37 -7.84
CA LEU A 309 -11.24 -15.88 -9.10
C LEU A 309 -12.58 -16.55 -8.88
N GLU A 310 -12.77 -17.24 -7.77
CA GLU A 310 -13.94 -18.06 -7.46
C GLU A 310 -15.04 -17.28 -6.71
N GLU A 311 -14.68 -16.19 -5.98
CA GLU A 311 -15.58 -15.43 -5.13
C GLU A 311 -15.65 -13.93 -5.52
N PRO A 312 -16.06 -13.59 -6.76
CA PRO A 312 -16.11 -12.20 -7.24
C PRO A 312 -17.07 -11.31 -6.43
N GLN A 313 -18.05 -11.91 -5.71
CA GLN A 313 -18.97 -11.19 -4.83
C GLN A 313 -18.27 -10.44 -3.70
N LEU A 314 -17.04 -10.81 -3.32
CA LEU A 314 -16.27 -10.07 -2.32
C LEU A 314 -15.90 -8.66 -2.81
N ILE A 315 -15.54 -8.54 -4.09
CA ILE A 315 -15.22 -7.25 -4.71
C ILE A 315 -16.51 -6.43 -4.88
N GLU A 316 -17.60 -7.07 -5.31
CA GLU A 316 -18.89 -6.39 -5.43
C GLU A 316 -19.34 -5.81 -4.07
N LYS A 317 -19.21 -6.60 -3.00
CA LYS A 317 -19.52 -6.16 -1.63
C LYS A 317 -18.62 -5.04 -1.14
N LEU A 318 -17.32 -5.10 -1.44
CA LEU A 318 -16.39 -4.01 -1.16
C LEU A 318 -16.88 -2.68 -1.78
N TRP A 319 -17.25 -2.72 -3.06
CA TRP A 319 -17.71 -1.52 -3.77
C TRP A 319 -19.10 -1.05 -3.31
N GLU A 320 -20.01 -1.96 -2.94
CA GLU A 320 -21.27 -1.60 -2.31
C GLU A 320 -21.06 -0.83 -1.01
N ASN A 321 -20.21 -1.38 -0.12
CA ASN A 321 -19.85 -0.77 1.15
C ASN A 321 -19.16 0.60 0.95
N ALA A 322 -18.25 0.70 -0.01
CA ALA A 322 -17.52 1.93 -0.33
C ALA A 322 -18.46 3.05 -0.79
N ARG A 323 -19.36 2.76 -1.72
CA ARG A 323 -20.36 3.72 -2.19
C ARG A 323 -21.25 4.19 -1.05
N TYR A 324 -21.79 3.25 -0.28
CA TYR A 324 -22.67 3.58 0.85
C TYR A 324 -22.00 4.50 1.87
N PHE A 325 -20.81 4.14 2.33
CA PHE A 325 -20.10 4.92 3.35
C PHE A 325 -19.68 6.29 2.83
N LYS A 326 -19.15 6.36 1.61
CA LYS A 326 -18.78 7.63 0.97
C LYS A 326 -19.97 8.59 0.78
N GLU A 327 -21.10 8.06 0.30
CA GLU A 327 -22.33 8.85 0.16
C GLU A 327 -22.85 9.31 1.53
N GLY A 328 -22.76 8.47 2.55
CA GLY A 328 -23.08 8.82 3.93
C GLY A 328 -22.27 10.01 4.44
N LEU A 329 -20.94 9.96 4.28
CA LEU A 329 -20.05 11.06 4.66
C LEU A 329 -20.36 12.36 3.90
N LYS A 330 -20.61 12.28 2.59
CA LYS A 330 -21.00 13.45 1.77
C LYS A 330 -22.32 14.06 2.23
N LYS A 331 -23.33 13.24 2.55
CA LYS A 331 -24.63 13.70 3.07
C LYS A 331 -24.50 14.41 4.42
N LEU A 332 -23.54 14.01 5.25
CA LEU A 332 -23.22 14.66 6.52
C LEU A 332 -22.50 16.00 6.35
N GLY A 333 -21.97 16.29 5.16
CA GLY A 333 -21.26 17.54 4.85
C GLY A 333 -19.74 17.42 4.86
N PHE A 334 -19.16 16.20 4.98
CA PHE A 334 -17.72 16.03 4.92
C PHE A 334 -17.16 16.15 3.50
N ASP A 335 -16.00 16.78 3.39
CA ASP A 335 -15.21 16.78 2.15
C ASP A 335 -14.46 15.46 2.02
N THR A 336 -14.79 14.70 0.98
CA THR A 336 -14.15 13.40 0.67
C THR A 336 -13.17 13.47 -0.52
N GLY A 337 -12.80 14.67 -0.95
CA GLY A 337 -11.93 14.89 -2.09
C GLY A 337 -12.46 14.28 -3.39
N ALA A 338 -11.55 13.96 -4.28
CA ALA A 338 -11.84 13.35 -5.60
C ALA A 338 -11.83 11.82 -5.58
N SER A 339 -11.99 11.20 -4.42
CA SER A 339 -11.90 9.73 -4.28
C SER A 339 -12.91 8.98 -5.15
N GLU A 340 -12.39 8.03 -5.92
CA GLU A 340 -13.13 7.17 -6.83
C GLU A 340 -13.18 5.69 -6.37
N THR A 341 -12.39 5.33 -5.32
CA THR A 341 -12.17 3.94 -4.87
C THR A 341 -12.69 3.70 -3.44
N PRO A 342 -12.55 2.49 -2.87
CA PRO A 342 -12.85 2.21 -1.47
C PRO A 342 -12.02 3.00 -0.43
N ILE A 343 -10.96 3.67 -0.83
CA ILE A 343 -10.25 4.64 0.02
C ILE A 343 -11.10 5.92 0.03
N THR A 344 -11.50 6.39 1.21
CA THR A 344 -12.27 7.64 1.33
C THR A 344 -11.59 8.55 2.35
N PRO A 345 -10.86 9.59 1.91
CA PRO A 345 -10.34 10.60 2.81
C PRO A 345 -11.49 11.48 3.33
N VAL A 346 -11.37 11.93 4.57
CA VAL A 346 -12.17 13.02 5.14
C VAL A 346 -11.20 14.17 5.37
N ILE A 347 -11.25 15.18 4.51
CA ILE A 347 -10.31 16.30 4.50
C ILE A 347 -10.68 17.27 5.64
N ILE A 348 -9.73 17.50 6.54
CA ILE A 348 -9.87 18.43 7.68
C ILE A 348 -9.08 19.71 7.42
N GLY A 349 -7.94 19.61 6.72
CA GLY A 349 -7.14 20.75 6.29
C GLY A 349 -6.17 21.29 7.34
N LYS A 350 -6.18 20.78 8.60
CA LYS A 350 -5.27 21.21 9.66
C LYS A 350 -4.78 20.01 10.47
N GLY A 351 -3.46 19.90 10.64
CA GLY A 351 -2.86 18.76 11.31
C GLY A 351 -3.36 18.48 12.73
N PRO A 352 -3.28 19.44 13.67
CA PRO A 352 -3.75 19.23 15.06
C PRO A 352 -5.24 18.90 15.16
N GLU A 353 -6.07 19.55 14.35
CA GLU A 353 -7.53 19.30 14.31
C GLU A 353 -7.80 17.89 13.76
N THR A 354 -7.06 17.46 12.75
CA THR A 354 -7.14 16.10 12.18
C THR A 354 -6.79 15.03 13.22
N MET A 355 -5.73 15.24 13.98
CA MET A 355 -5.34 14.29 15.04
C MET A 355 -6.39 14.25 16.14
N LYS A 356 -6.89 15.42 16.58
CA LYS A 356 -7.96 15.50 17.56
C LYS A 356 -9.25 14.81 17.08
N PHE A 357 -9.60 14.97 15.81
CA PHE A 357 -10.74 14.29 15.20
C PHE A 357 -10.56 12.77 15.20
N SER A 358 -9.39 12.28 14.83
CA SER A 358 -9.03 10.85 14.87
C SER A 358 -9.11 10.27 16.29
N ASP A 359 -8.57 10.98 17.29
CA ASP A 359 -8.60 10.56 18.70
C ASP A 359 -10.03 10.51 19.24
N ARG A 360 -10.86 11.52 18.91
CA ARG A 360 -12.27 11.54 19.32
C ARG A 360 -13.08 10.43 18.65
N LEU A 361 -12.82 10.10 17.39
CA LEU A 361 -13.43 8.94 16.72
C LEU A 361 -13.05 7.64 17.44
N PHE A 362 -11.81 7.51 17.88
CA PHE A 362 -11.38 6.34 18.64
C PHE A 362 -12.11 6.25 19.98
N GLU A 363 -12.33 7.37 20.68
CA GLU A 363 -13.13 7.42 21.90
C GLU A 363 -14.59 7.03 21.66
N GLU A 364 -15.14 7.33 20.49
CA GLU A 364 -16.50 6.93 20.08
C GLU A 364 -16.57 5.50 19.50
N GLY A 365 -15.46 4.72 19.51
CA GLY A 365 -15.43 3.33 19.04
C GLY A 365 -15.16 3.15 17.55
N VAL A 366 -14.56 4.12 16.89
CA VAL A 366 -14.17 4.04 15.48
C VAL A 366 -12.67 4.30 15.35
N PHE A 367 -11.93 3.36 14.78
CA PHE A 367 -10.51 3.53 14.47
C PHE A 367 -10.34 4.00 13.04
N ALA A 368 -10.08 5.30 12.87
CA ALA A 368 -9.80 5.93 11.59
C ALA A 368 -8.60 6.86 11.75
N GLN A 369 -7.48 6.49 11.11
CA GLN A 369 -6.18 7.12 11.34
C GLN A 369 -6.10 8.53 10.73
N GLY A 370 -5.72 9.50 11.56
CA GLY A 370 -5.34 10.84 11.12
C GLY A 370 -4.01 10.82 10.38
N ILE A 371 -3.95 11.50 9.25
CA ILE A 371 -2.78 11.61 8.38
C ILE A 371 -2.47 13.09 8.16
N THR A 372 -1.23 13.47 8.48
CA THR A 372 -0.73 14.84 8.37
C THR A 372 0.70 14.83 7.83
N TYR A 373 1.35 15.98 7.82
CA TYR A 373 2.76 16.10 7.45
C TYR A 373 3.65 15.08 8.23
N PRO A 374 4.66 14.47 7.62
CA PRO A 374 5.14 14.70 6.23
C PRO A 374 4.44 13.83 5.17
N THR A 375 3.43 13.05 5.51
CA THR A 375 2.76 12.11 4.59
C THR A 375 1.88 12.85 3.57
N VAL A 376 1.22 13.93 4.01
CA VAL A 376 0.47 14.86 3.18
C VAL A 376 0.80 16.30 3.59
N PRO A 377 0.61 17.32 2.74
CA PRO A 377 0.72 18.72 3.12
C PRO A 377 -0.21 19.06 4.30
N LEU A 378 0.20 20.00 5.17
CA LEU A 378 -0.57 20.36 6.39
C LEU A 378 -2.00 20.80 6.07
N GLU A 379 -2.18 21.60 5.02
CA GLU A 379 -3.48 22.08 4.53
C GLU A 379 -4.35 20.99 3.88
N LYS A 380 -3.76 19.81 3.64
CA LYS A 380 -4.45 18.60 3.12
C LYS A 380 -4.50 17.48 4.16
N SER A 381 -4.32 17.81 5.45
CA SER A 381 -4.44 16.83 6.54
C SER A 381 -5.84 16.23 6.57
N ARG A 382 -5.92 14.91 6.77
CA ARG A 382 -7.15 14.13 6.62
C ARG A 382 -7.23 12.96 7.58
N VAL A 383 -8.42 12.50 7.85
CA VAL A 383 -8.66 11.15 8.35
C VAL A 383 -8.90 10.25 7.14
N ARG A 384 -8.01 9.26 6.92
CA ARG A 384 -8.16 8.33 5.79
C ARG A 384 -8.98 7.12 6.23
N THR A 385 -10.13 6.91 5.60
CA THR A 385 -10.94 5.72 5.83
C THR A 385 -10.83 4.73 4.68
N ILE A 386 -10.83 3.45 5.03
CA ILE A 386 -10.93 2.33 4.11
C ILE A 386 -12.00 1.39 4.65
N VAL A 387 -13.05 1.18 3.87
CA VAL A 387 -14.03 0.12 4.14
C VAL A 387 -13.57 -1.19 3.55
N THR A 388 -14.07 -2.30 4.08
CA THR A 388 -13.75 -3.65 3.61
C THR A 388 -15.01 -4.38 3.17
N ALA A 389 -14.85 -5.45 2.41
CA ALA A 389 -15.97 -6.33 2.03
C ALA A 389 -16.67 -6.94 3.24
N THR A 390 -15.94 -7.10 4.35
CA THR A 390 -16.43 -7.74 5.58
C THR A 390 -17.14 -6.81 6.55
N HIS A 391 -17.15 -5.49 6.32
CA HIS A 391 -18.00 -4.58 7.11
C HIS A 391 -19.47 -4.88 6.88
N THR A 392 -20.23 -4.95 7.96
CA THR A 392 -21.68 -5.03 7.88
C THR A 392 -22.30 -3.63 7.70
N ARG A 393 -23.58 -3.58 7.38
CA ARG A 393 -24.32 -2.30 7.31
C ARG A 393 -24.33 -1.61 8.66
N GLU A 394 -24.52 -2.36 9.73
CA GLU A 394 -24.54 -1.87 11.10
C GLU A 394 -23.18 -1.27 11.51
N ASP A 395 -22.07 -1.84 11.06
CA ASP A 395 -20.74 -1.26 11.31
C ASP A 395 -20.58 0.10 10.62
N LEU A 396 -21.06 0.21 9.38
CA LEU A 396 -20.96 1.45 8.61
C LEU A 396 -21.90 2.52 9.16
N ASP A 397 -23.11 2.16 9.58
CA ASP A 397 -24.06 3.08 10.20
C ASP A 397 -23.53 3.60 11.55
N PHE A 398 -22.97 2.70 12.37
CA PHE A 398 -22.29 3.07 13.61
C PHE A 398 -21.14 4.06 13.36
N ALA A 399 -20.32 3.79 12.37
CA ALA A 399 -19.21 4.66 12.02
C ALA A 399 -19.70 6.02 11.52
N LEU A 400 -20.71 6.08 10.64
CA LEU A 400 -21.31 7.35 10.17
C LEU A 400 -21.87 8.18 11.32
N ALA A 401 -22.55 7.55 12.28
CA ALA A 401 -23.09 8.25 13.47
C ALA A 401 -21.96 8.84 14.34
N ALA A 402 -20.83 8.09 14.50
CA ALA A 402 -19.67 8.60 15.21
C ALA A 402 -19.03 9.78 14.49
N PHE A 403 -18.88 9.70 13.16
CA PHE A 403 -18.37 10.80 12.33
C PHE A 403 -19.26 12.05 12.45
N GLU A 404 -20.58 11.90 12.37
CA GLU A 404 -21.51 13.01 12.54
C GLU A 404 -21.37 13.66 13.92
N LYS A 405 -21.39 12.86 14.99
CA LYS A 405 -21.26 13.35 16.36
C LYS A 405 -19.98 14.15 16.55
N VAL A 406 -18.85 13.56 16.20
CA VAL A 406 -17.53 14.19 16.39
C VAL A 406 -17.34 15.38 15.43
N GLY A 407 -17.85 15.29 14.19
CA GLY A 407 -17.79 16.39 13.22
C GLY A 407 -18.51 17.63 13.71
N ARG A 408 -19.73 17.48 14.26
CA ARG A 408 -20.49 18.58 14.87
C ARG A 408 -19.83 19.10 16.16
N GLU A 409 -19.33 18.20 17.03
CA GLU A 409 -18.65 18.57 18.28
C GLU A 409 -17.43 19.47 18.01
N LEU A 410 -16.69 19.18 16.97
CA LEU A 410 -15.47 19.92 16.62
C LEU A 410 -15.69 21.03 15.59
N GLY A 411 -16.93 21.25 15.14
CA GLY A 411 -17.27 22.30 14.16
C GLY A 411 -16.65 22.07 12.77
N ILE A 412 -16.50 20.80 12.37
CA ILE A 412 -16.00 20.41 11.04
C ILE A 412 -17.16 20.39 10.04
N ILE A 413 -18.36 20.01 10.49
CA ILE A 413 -19.61 20.00 9.72
C ILE A 413 -20.72 20.71 10.50
#